data_382cb6a5daff26f98c01f121f383f1cd
#
_entry.id   382cb6a5daff26f98c01f121f383f1cd
#
_cell.length_a   1.000
_cell.length_b   1.000
_cell.length_c   1.000
_cell.angle_alpha   90.00
_cell.angle_beta   90.00
_cell.angle_gamma   90.00
#
_symmetry.space_group_name_H-M   'P 1'
#
loop_
_entity.id
_entity.type
_entity.pdbx_description
1 polymer ?
#
loop_
_entity_poly.entity_id
_entity_poly.type
_entity_poly.pdbx_seq_one_letter_code
_entity_poly.pdbx_strand_id
1 'polypeptide(L)'
;TGVQTCALPISTNMSVLVNGASGTGKEHVAQLIHRESKRAGKPFVAVDCGAIPRDLAASEFFGHVKGSFTGALADKTGAFEAADGGTLFLDEVGNLGYETQVQLLRALQERRIRPVGSNREIPVDIRLVAATNEDLEAAIARGTFRADLYHRINSFTLRMPCLRQMRGDIPLFADFFLDQANRELDKRIVGFDAAVAAALAAYDWPGNLRQLKNAVMSATLLAAGEYITCRDLPAEVTGGPAEPAEAPLSLRDPASEEEQIRRALATAGGNKSQAAKLLGIDRKTLYNKLHLYGIE
;
A
#
# COMPACT_ATOMS: atom_id res chain seq x y z
N THR A 1 -3.50 13.13 25.15
CA THR A 1 -2.75 12.27 26.10
C THR A 1 -1.97 11.14 25.43
N GLY A 2 -2.04 10.98 24.11
CA GLY A 2 -1.32 9.91 23.37
C GLY A 2 0.14 10.23 22.99
N VAL A 3 0.61 11.43 23.18
CA VAL A 3 1.92 11.92 22.68
C VAL A 3 3.11 11.57 23.57
N GLN A 4 2.90 11.27 24.85
CA GLN A 4 4.01 11.04 25.79
C GLN A 4 4.73 9.68 25.60
N THR A 5 4.10 8.68 25.01
CA THR A 5 4.70 7.34 24.83
C THR A 5 5.61 7.25 23.60
N CYS A 6 5.50 8.17 22.63
CA CYS A 6 6.30 8.16 21.40
C CYS A 6 7.71 8.79 21.56
N ALA A 7 7.97 9.55 22.61
CA ALA A 7 9.24 10.25 22.77
C ALA A 7 10.43 9.32 23.08
N LEU A 8 10.20 8.22 23.80
CA LEU A 8 11.25 7.28 24.23
C LEU A 8 11.94 6.52 23.10
N PRO A 9 11.23 5.93 22.10
CA PRO A 9 11.91 5.23 21.02
C PRO A 9 12.60 6.17 20.02
N ILE A 10 12.16 7.44 19.91
CA ILE A 10 12.68 8.40 18.93
C ILE A 10 14.16 8.73 19.21
N SER A 11 14.51 8.97 20.46
CA SER A 11 15.87 9.36 20.86
C SER A 11 16.89 8.23 20.96
N THR A 12 16.45 6.98 20.81
CA THR A 12 17.28 5.77 20.95
C THR A 12 17.56 5.11 19.60
N ASN A 13 18.51 4.16 19.58
CA ASN A 13 18.77 3.29 18.42
C ASN A 13 17.96 1.99 18.45
N MET A 14 16.95 1.90 19.32
CA MET A 14 16.09 0.70 19.41
C MET A 14 15.35 0.46 18.10
N SER A 15 15.18 -0.80 17.75
CA SER A 15 14.28 -1.21 16.67
C SER A 15 12.82 -0.91 17.04
N VAL A 16 12.06 -0.39 16.09
CA VAL A 16 10.63 -0.07 16.28
C VAL A 16 9.81 -0.91 15.31
N LEU A 17 8.82 -1.62 15.84
CA LEU A 17 7.82 -2.33 15.05
C LEU A 17 6.52 -1.52 15.04
N VAL A 18 6.15 -1.00 13.86
CA VAL A 18 4.90 -0.27 13.64
C VAL A 18 3.83 -1.24 13.16
N ASN A 19 2.88 -1.57 14.02
CA ASN A 19 1.77 -2.47 13.70
C ASN A 19 0.49 -1.67 13.44
N GLY A 20 -0.22 -1.98 12.36
CA GLY A 20 -1.49 -1.35 12.04
C GLY A 20 -2.03 -1.77 10.68
N ALA A 21 -3.34 -1.61 10.50
CA ALA A 21 -4.00 -1.94 9.24
C ALA A 21 -3.39 -1.22 8.03
N SER A 22 -3.67 -1.74 6.83
CA SER A 22 -3.21 -1.07 5.60
C SER A 22 -3.79 0.34 5.50
N GLY A 23 -3.00 1.28 4.99
CA GLY A 23 -3.41 2.66 4.79
C GLY A 23 -3.48 3.55 6.04
N THR A 24 -3.02 3.09 7.22
CA THR A 24 -3.01 3.89 8.47
C THR A 24 -1.86 4.90 8.56
N GLY A 25 -0.96 4.95 7.57
CA GLY A 25 0.15 5.91 7.55
C GLY A 25 1.42 5.43 8.25
N LYS A 26 1.67 4.12 8.33
CA LYS A 26 2.86 3.52 8.97
C LYS A 26 4.18 4.09 8.45
N GLU A 27 4.28 4.31 7.14
CA GLU A 27 5.47 4.90 6.51
C GLU A 27 5.72 6.34 7.00
N HIS A 28 4.67 7.16 7.08
CA HIS A 28 4.80 8.55 7.60
C HIS A 28 5.31 8.57 9.04
N VAL A 29 4.84 7.63 9.86
CA VAL A 29 5.32 7.47 11.24
C VAL A 29 6.79 7.03 11.26
N ALA A 30 7.20 6.11 10.37
CA ALA A 30 8.61 5.71 10.26
C ALA A 30 9.51 6.87 9.84
N GLN A 31 9.07 7.69 8.88
CA GLN A 31 9.77 8.92 8.48
C GLN A 31 9.85 9.93 9.62
N LEU A 32 8.78 10.10 10.40
CA LEU A 32 8.77 10.98 11.58
C LEU A 32 9.76 10.47 12.65
N ILE A 33 9.76 9.17 12.95
CA ILE A 33 10.72 8.54 13.87
C ILE A 33 12.17 8.80 13.43
N HIS A 34 12.45 8.75 12.13
CA HIS A 34 13.78 9.06 11.60
C HIS A 34 14.11 10.54 11.76
N ARG A 35 13.23 11.44 11.31
CA ARG A 35 13.43 12.91 11.32
C ARG A 35 13.69 13.46 12.72
N GLU A 36 13.01 12.92 13.72
CA GLU A 36 13.14 13.37 15.11
C GLU A 36 14.24 12.60 15.88
N SER A 37 14.99 11.73 15.20
CA SER A 37 16.06 10.94 15.81
C SER A 37 17.43 11.61 15.69
N LYS A 38 18.43 11.01 16.37
CA LYS A 38 19.84 11.41 16.22
C LYS A 38 20.39 11.17 14.81
N ARG A 39 19.63 10.48 13.95
CA ARG A 39 19.99 10.13 12.56
C ARG A 39 19.22 10.96 11.52
N ALA A 40 18.56 12.05 11.93
CA ALA A 40 17.71 12.90 11.05
C ALA A 40 18.40 13.36 9.75
N GLY A 41 19.70 13.66 9.80
CA GLY A 41 20.48 14.08 8.62
C GLY A 41 21.19 12.95 7.89
N LYS A 42 20.85 11.68 8.18
CA LYS A 42 21.46 10.49 7.60
C LYS A 42 20.48 9.84 6.60
N PRO A 43 20.92 8.86 5.80
CA PRO A 43 20.03 8.18 4.86
C PRO A 43 18.80 7.55 5.54
N PHE A 44 17.63 7.69 4.88
CA PHE A 44 16.42 6.93 5.18
C PHE A 44 16.12 6.07 3.96
N VAL A 45 16.26 4.76 4.09
CA VAL A 45 16.03 3.81 3.00
C VAL A 45 14.79 3.00 3.33
N ALA A 46 13.77 3.12 2.47
CA ALA A 46 12.52 2.37 2.59
C ALA A 46 12.52 1.19 1.63
N VAL A 47 12.11 0.04 2.12
CA VAL A 47 11.98 -1.20 1.36
C VAL A 47 10.59 -1.78 1.61
N ASP A 48 9.82 -1.93 0.55
CA ASP A 48 8.54 -2.65 0.56
C ASP A 48 8.79 -4.15 0.34
N CYS A 49 8.71 -4.93 1.42
CA CYS A 49 8.95 -6.38 1.39
C CYS A 49 7.87 -7.14 0.59
N GLY A 50 6.69 -6.57 0.44
CA GLY A 50 5.60 -7.17 -0.35
C GLY A 50 5.78 -6.99 -1.86
N ALA A 51 6.47 -5.93 -2.27
CA ALA A 51 6.71 -5.62 -3.68
C ALA A 51 7.92 -6.35 -4.27
N ILE A 52 8.82 -6.89 -3.44
CA ILE A 52 10.05 -7.55 -3.90
C ILE A 52 9.79 -9.04 -4.20
N PRO A 53 10.07 -9.51 -5.43
CA PRO A 53 10.06 -10.94 -5.74
C PRO A 53 11.02 -11.71 -4.81
N ARG A 54 10.60 -12.88 -4.33
CA ARG A 54 11.38 -13.68 -3.36
C ARG A 54 12.79 -13.96 -3.82
N ASP A 55 12.97 -14.27 -5.10
CA ASP A 55 14.27 -14.59 -5.71
C ASP A 55 15.24 -13.40 -5.76
N LEU A 56 14.72 -12.18 -5.73
CA LEU A 56 15.49 -10.94 -5.77
C LEU A 56 15.71 -10.33 -4.37
N ALA A 57 15.01 -10.80 -3.36
CA ALA A 57 15.03 -10.20 -2.03
C ALA A 57 16.45 -10.10 -1.45
N ALA A 58 17.26 -11.17 -1.53
CA ALA A 58 18.63 -11.14 -1.05
C ALA A 58 19.48 -10.06 -1.76
N SER A 59 19.31 -9.92 -3.07
CA SER A 59 19.99 -8.89 -3.86
C SER A 59 19.53 -7.47 -3.51
N GLU A 60 18.23 -7.26 -3.29
CA GLU A 60 17.71 -5.96 -2.89
C GLU A 60 18.18 -5.54 -1.49
N PHE A 61 18.21 -6.47 -0.55
CA PHE A 61 18.63 -6.19 0.82
C PHE A 61 20.14 -6.05 0.97
N PHE A 62 20.92 -7.00 0.42
CA PHE A 62 22.33 -7.14 0.73
C PHE A 62 23.26 -6.75 -0.43
N GLY A 63 22.69 -6.48 -1.61
CA GLY A 63 23.45 -6.22 -2.84
C GLY A 63 23.97 -7.50 -3.49
N HIS A 64 24.61 -7.34 -4.64
CA HIS A 64 25.24 -8.43 -5.37
C HIS A 64 26.46 -7.96 -6.16
N VAL A 65 27.36 -8.90 -6.46
CA VAL A 65 28.45 -8.66 -7.39
C VAL A 65 28.07 -9.13 -8.78
N LYS A 66 28.67 -8.51 -9.80
CA LYS A 66 28.49 -8.88 -11.20
C LYS A 66 28.71 -10.38 -11.42
N GLY A 67 27.80 -11.01 -12.15
CA GLY A 67 27.87 -12.44 -12.50
C GLY A 67 27.41 -13.40 -11.42
N SER A 68 26.88 -12.93 -10.28
CA SER A 68 26.44 -13.77 -9.16
C SER A 68 25.18 -14.62 -9.47
N PHE A 69 24.36 -14.21 -10.43
CA PHE A 69 23.21 -14.95 -10.94
C PHE A 69 22.88 -14.49 -12.37
N THR A 70 21.99 -15.23 -13.05
CA THR A 70 21.54 -14.89 -14.40
C THR A 70 20.80 -13.54 -14.39
N GLY A 71 21.40 -12.51 -15.01
CA GLY A 71 20.89 -11.14 -14.98
C GLY A 71 21.69 -10.16 -14.11
N ALA A 72 22.66 -10.60 -13.33
CA ALA A 72 23.59 -9.74 -12.58
C ALA A 72 24.64 -9.11 -13.52
N LEU A 73 24.24 -8.12 -14.32
CA LEU A 73 25.08 -7.46 -15.33
C LEU A 73 26.12 -6.50 -14.74
N ALA A 74 25.87 -5.96 -13.55
CA ALA A 74 26.72 -5.02 -12.81
C ALA A 74 26.67 -5.32 -11.32
N ASP A 75 27.56 -4.71 -10.54
CA ASP A 75 27.48 -4.71 -9.08
C ASP A 75 26.27 -3.87 -8.62
N LYS A 76 25.59 -4.28 -7.56
CA LYS A 76 24.47 -3.56 -6.97
C LYS A 76 24.67 -3.37 -5.48
N THR A 77 24.58 -2.14 -5.01
CA THR A 77 24.52 -1.81 -3.59
C THR A 77 23.15 -2.18 -3.02
N GLY A 78 23.12 -2.91 -1.91
CA GLY A 78 21.89 -3.31 -1.22
C GLY A 78 21.35 -2.25 -0.27
N ALA A 79 20.09 -2.42 0.15
CA ALA A 79 19.40 -1.49 1.05
C ALA A 79 20.13 -1.30 2.40
N PHE A 80 20.76 -2.35 2.93
CA PHE A 80 21.55 -2.27 4.18
C PHE A 80 22.75 -1.33 4.06
N GLU A 81 23.50 -1.47 2.98
CA GLU A 81 24.67 -0.63 2.70
C GLU A 81 24.23 0.81 2.39
N ALA A 82 23.16 0.99 1.62
CA ALA A 82 22.61 2.31 1.34
C ALA A 82 22.08 3.04 2.59
N ALA A 83 21.63 2.28 3.60
CA ALA A 83 21.13 2.82 4.87
C ALA A 83 22.23 3.01 5.92
N ASP A 84 23.50 2.74 5.60
CA ASP A 84 24.59 2.79 6.59
C ASP A 84 24.69 4.17 7.27
N GLY A 85 24.84 4.16 8.58
CA GLY A 85 24.79 5.33 9.45
C GLY A 85 23.38 5.93 9.65
N GLY A 86 22.37 5.44 8.91
CA GLY A 86 21.01 5.97 8.83
C GLY A 86 19.93 5.06 9.40
N THR A 87 18.78 5.05 8.75
CA THR A 87 17.60 4.23 9.12
C THR A 87 17.15 3.38 7.94
N LEU A 88 17.00 2.09 8.17
CA LEU A 88 16.35 1.15 7.24
C LEU A 88 14.90 0.95 7.68
N PHE A 89 13.97 1.29 6.81
CA PHE A 89 12.54 1.04 7.01
C PHE A 89 12.11 -0.14 6.16
N LEU A 90 11.52 -1.15 6.81
CA LEU A 90 10.97 -2.34 6.16
C LEU A 90 9.45 -2.32 6.27
N ASP A 91 8.75 -2.03 5.17
CA ASP A 91 7.29 -2.15 5.15
C ASP A 91 6.88 -3.58 4.82
N GLU A 92 5.74 -4.01 5.35
CA GLU A 92 5.15 -5.34 5.17
C GLU A 92 6.13 -6.49 5.48
N VAL A 93 6.88 -6.36 6.60
CA VAL A 93 7.92 -7.32 6.99
C VAL A 93 7.43 -8.76 7.12
N GLY A 94 6.13 -8.97 7.35
CA GLY A 94 5.49 -10.30 7.38
C GLY A 94 5.57 -11.07 6.07
N ASN A 95 5.71 -10.36 4.94
CA ASN A 95 5.79 -10.96 3.59
C ASN A 95 7.16 -11.54 3.22
N LEU A 96 8.19 -11.35 4.09
CA LEU A 96 9.52 -11.85 3.82
C LEU A 96 9.57 -13.38 3.72
N GLY A 97 10.22 -13.89 2.68
CA GLY A 97 10.54 -15.31 2.55
C GLY A 97 11.44 -15.80 3.68
N TYR A 98 11.30 -17.08 4.07
CA TYR A 98 12.00 -17.66 5.21
C TYR A 98 13.53 -17.50 5.12
N GLU A 99 14.14 -17.70 3.94
CA GLU A 99 15.57 -17.52 3.73
C GLU A 99 16.03 -16.08 3.96
N THR A 100 15.24 -15.12 3.48
CA THR A 100 15.52 -13.69 3.70
C THR A 100 15.39 -13.32 5.17
N GLN A 101 14.46 -13.91 5.92
CA GLN A 101 14.35 -13.73 7.37
C GLN A 101 15.61 -14.19 8.11
N VAL A 102 16.21 -15.32 7.69
CA VAL A 102 17.47 -15.83 8.27
C VAL A 102 18.62 -14.87 8.00
N GLN A 103 18.76 -14.40 6.77
CA GLN A 103 19.80 -13.45 6.39
C GLN A 103 19.64 -12.09 7.09
N LEU A 104 18.40 -11.61 7.18
CA LEU A 104 18.06 -10.38 7.90
C LEU A 104 18.43 -10.47 9.37
N LEU A 105 18.09 -11.58 10.03
CA LEU A 105 18.45 -11.79 11.44
C LEU A 105 19.97 -11.73 11.64
N ARG A 106 20.75 -12.42 10.78
CA ARG A 106 22.21 -12.40 10.85
C ARG A 106 22.77 -10.98 10.69
N ALA A 107 22.29 -10.25 9.67
CA ALA A 107 22.72 -8.87 9.43
C ALA A 107 22.45 -7.94 10.62
N LEU A 108 21.30 -8.11 11.30
CA LEU A 108 20.93 -7.33 12.49
C LEU A 108 21.73 -7.72 13.75
N GLN A 109 22.15 -8.98 13.87
CA GLN A 109 22.93 -9.48 15.01
C GLN A 109 24.41 -9.14 14.88
N GLU A 110 24.98 -9.44 13.72
CA GLU A 110 26.42 -9.32 13.47
C GLU A 110 26.82 -7.91 13.04
N ARG A 111 25.85 -7.06 12.66
CA ARG A 111 26.05 -5.72 12.08
C ARG A 111 26.97 -5.76 10.85
N ARG A 112 26.83 -6.81 10.07
CA ARG A 112 27.57 -7.05 8.83
C ARG A 112 26.66 -7.68 7.81
N ILE A 113 26.91 -7.36 6.55
CA ILE A 113 26.23 -7.97 5.40
C ILE A 113 27.26 -8.62 4.48
N ARG A 114 26.77 -9.53 3.65
CA ARG A 114 27.56 -10.17 2.60
C ARG A 114 26.76 -10.08 1.29
N PRO A 115 27.26 -9.35 0.28
CA PRO A 115 26.60 -9.28 -1.03
C PRO A 115 26.51 -10.67 -1.68
N VAL A 116 25.44 -10.90 -2.44
CA VAL A 116 25.25 -12.17 -3.16
C VAL A 116 26.40 -12.40 -4.15
N GLY A 117 26.98 -13.59 -4.11
CA GLY A 117 28.16 -13.95 -4.93
C GLY A 117 29.50 -13.45 -4.38
N SER A 118 29.53 -12.77 -3.22
CA SER A 118 30.75 -12.27 -2.60
C SER A 118 31.00 -12.93 -1.25
N ASN A 119 32.29 -13.15 -0.91
CA ASN A 119 32.74 -13.56 0.43
C ASN A 119 33.14 -12.37 1.32
N ARG A 120 33.08 -11.15 0.78
CA ARG A 120 33.44 -9.94 1.52
C ARG A 120 32.32 -9.58 2.49
N GLU A 121 32.69 -9.39 3.76
CA GLU A 121 31.79 -8.83 4.77
C GLU A 121 31.92 -7.31 4.81
N ILE A 122 30.79 -6.63 4.82
CA ILE A 122 30.68 -5.17 4.88
C ILE A 122 30.02 -4.82 6.22
N PRO A 123 30.71 -4.09 7.12
CA PRO A 123 30.10 -3.62 8.37
C PRO A 123 29.01 -2.58 8.05
N VAL A 124 27.89 -2.61 8.78
CA VAL A 124 26.78 -1.68 8.63
C VAL A 124 26.25 -1.27 10.00
N ASP A 125 26.00 0.01 10.18
CA ASP A 125 25.36 0.57 11.38
C ASP A 125 24.02 1.19 11.03
N ILE A 126 22.95 0.42 11.06
CA ILE A 126 21.60 0.87 10.77
C ILE A 126 20.74 0.94 12.02
N ARG A 127 19.78 1.87 12.03
CA ARG A 127 18.60 1.80 12.87
C ARG A 127 17.47 1.14 12.08
N LEU A 128 16.82 0.13 12.66
CA LEU A 128 15.71 -0.56 12.00
C LEU A 128 14.37 0.00 12.48
N VAL A 129 13.49 0.33 11.52
CA VAL A 129 12.07 0.51 11.71
C VAL A 129 11.36 -0.49 10.81
N ALA A 130 10.50 -1.33 11.37
CA ALA A 130 9.73 -2.32 10.61
C ALA A 130 8.25 -2.01 10.71
N ALA A 131 7.48 -2.29 9.67
CA ALA A 131 6.03 -2.15 9.68
C ALA A 131 5.34 -3.43 9.19
N THR A 132 4.16 -3.70 9.73
CA THR A 132 3.34 -4.83 9.31
C THR A 132 1.86 -4.54 9.53
N ASN A 133 1.02 -5.14 8.72
CA ASN A 133 -0.43 -5.24 8.91
C ASN A 133 -0.86 -6.63 9.38
N GLU A 134 0.08 -7.59 9.46
CA GLU A 134 -0.16 -8.95 9.91
C GLU A 134 0.04 -9.12 11.41
N ASP A 135 -0.63 -10.11 11.96
CA ASP A 135 -0.33 -10.66 13.30
C ASP A 135 0.89 -11.60 13.18
N LEU A 136 2.07 -11.07 13.55
CA LEU A 136 3.33 -11.83 13.50
C LEU A 136 3.37 -12.96 14.52
N GLU A 137 2.66 -12.88 15.63
CA GLU A 137 2.59 -13.97 16.62
C GLU A 137 1.79 -15.14 16.04
N ALA A 138 0.68 -14.86 15.35
CA ALA A 138 -0.04 -15.88 14.60
C ALA A 138 0.80 -16.43 13.42
N ALA A 139 1.61 -15.61 12.76
CA ALA A 139 2.53 -16.05 11.70
C ALA A 139 3.64 -16.96 12.25
N ILE A 140 4.16 -16.70 13.44
CA ILE A 140 5.09 -17.57 14.15
C ILE A 140 4.44 -18.92 14.46
N ALA A 141 3.22 -18.93 14.98
CA ALA A 141 2.49 -20.15 15.28
C ALA A 141 2.26 -21.02 14.03
N ARG A 142 2.07 -20.38 12.86
CA ARG A 142 1.96 -21.07 11.56
C ARG A 142 3.31 -21.50 10.96
N GLY A 143 4.44 -21.09 11.54
CA GLY A 143 5.78 -21.37 11.02
C GLY A 143 6.17 -20.54 9.79
N THR A 144 5.42 -19.49 9.44
CA THR A 144 5.71 -18.59 8.31
C THR A 144 6.63 -17.44 8.68
N PHE A 145 6.74 -17.12 9.97
CA PHE A 145 7.64 -16.10 10.50
C PHE A 145 8.50 -16.67 11.65
N ARG A 146 9.75 -16.24 11.73
CA ARG A 146 10.70 -16.73 12.75
C ARG A 146 10.54 -15.97 14.06
N ALA A 147 10.45 -16.68 15.17
CA ALA A 147 10.35 -16.09 16.50
C ALA A 147 11.61 -15.29 16.89
N ASP A 148 12.81 -15.76 16.51
CA ASP A 148 14.06 -15.07 16.82
C ASP A 148 14.19 -13.72 16.09
N LEU A 149 13.76 -13.65 14.83
CA LEU A 149 13.67 -12.39 14.09
C LEU A 149 12.63 -11.46 14.73
N TYR A 150 11.44 -11.97 15.07
CA TYR A 150 10.41 -11.17 15.74
C TYR A 150 10.96 -10.48 17.00
N HIS A 151 11.61 -11.22 17.89
CA HIS A 151 12.19 -10.63 19.11
C HIS A 151 13.30 -9.60 18.80
N ARG A 152 13.99 -9.72 17.68
CA ARG A 152 15.04 -8.79 17.30
C ARG A 152 14.49 -7.47 16.74
N ILE A 153 13.39 -7.52 15.97
CA ILE A 153 12.77 -6.34 15.36
C ILE A 153 11.76 -5.65 16.30
N ASN A 154 11.18 -6.40 17.23
CA ASN A 154 10.16 -5.93 18.18
C ASN A 154 10.76 -5.49 19.52
N SER A 155 11.73 -4.57 19.50
CA SER A 155 12.23 -3.96 20.75
C SER A 155 11.24 -2.94 21.32
N PHE A 156 10.46 -2.28 20.47
CA PHE A 156 9.37 -1.39 20.85
C PHE A 156 8.25 -1.52 19.82
N THR A 157 7.02 -1.76 20.26
CA THR A 157 5.84 -1.82 19.40
C THR A 157 5.07 -0.51 19.44
N LEU A 158 4.82 0.08 18.28
CA LEU A 158 3.90 1.19 18.09
C LEU A 158 2.66 0.69 17.35
N ARG A 159 1.49 0.81 17.97
CA ARG A 159 0.23 0.40 17.35
C ARG A 159 -0.47 1.60 16.73
N MET A 160 -0.73 1.50 15.43
CA MET A 160 -1.46 2.51 14.67
C MET A 160 -2.97 2.23 14.76
N PRO A 161 -3.76 3.15 15.28
CA PRO A 161 -5.22 2.98 15.29
C PRO A 161 -5.78 3.07 13.86
N CYS A 162 -6.90 2.38 13.64
CA CYS A 162 -7.68 2.55 12.41
C CYS A 162 -8.42 3.90 12.42
N LEU A 163 -8.69 4.45 11.25
CA LEU A 163 -9.34 5.76 11.13
C LEU A 163 -10.74 5.77 11.78
N ARG A 164 -11.48 4.66 11.73
CA ARG A 164 -12.76 4.47 12.42
C ARG A 164 -12.68 4.64 13.94
N GLN A 165 -11.50 4.46 14.54
CA GLN A 165 -11.26 4.63 15.98
C GLN A 165 -10.92 6.09 16.33
N MET A 166 -10.63 6.91 15.32
CA MET A 166 -10.24 8.33 15.46
C MET A 166 -11.21 9.23 14.67
N ARG A 167 -12.52 8.97 14.73
CA ARG A 167 -13.51 9.71 13.94
C ARG A 167 -13.44 11.23 14.13
N GLY A 168 -13.06 11.69 15.33
CA GLY A 168 -12.88 13.11 15.63
C GLY A 168 -11.74 13.79 14.84
N ASP A 169 -10.77 13.00 14.34
CA ASP A 169 -9.63 13.50 13.58
C ASP A 169 -9.87 13.49 12.07
N ILE A 170 -10.97 12.83 11.60
CA ILE A 170 -11.28 12.74 10.16
C ILE A 170 -11.36 14.10 9.49
N PRO A 171 -12.04 15.12 10.05
CA PRO A 171 -12.08 16.45 9.43
C PRO A 171 -10.68 17.05 9.25
N LEU A 172 -9.81 16.92 10.24
CA LEU A 172 -8.43 17.43 10.17
C LEU A 172 -7.64 16.75 9.04
N PHE A 173 -7.76 15.43 8.90
CA PHE A 173 -7.13 14.71 7.80
C PHE A 173 -7.72 15.07 6.44
N ALA A 174 -9.05 15.25 6.36
CA ALA A 174 -9.72 15.64 5.13
C ALA A 174 -9.25 17.03 4.65
N ASP A 175 -9.17 18.01 5.56
CA ASP A 175 -8.65 19.35 5.26
C ASP A 175 -7.19 19.29 4.80
N PHE A 176 -6.35 18.51 5.48
CA PHE A 176 -4.95 18.32 5.09
C PHE A 176 -4.83 17.72 3.68
N PHE A 177 -5.65 16.72 3.35
CA PHE A 177 -5.63 16.12 2.01
C PHE A 177 -6.25 17.03 0.95
N LEU A 178 -7.21 17.88 1.30
CA LEU A 178 -7.74 18.89 0.41
C LEU A 178 -6.69 19.94 0.06
N ASP A 179 -5.91 20.41 1.04
CA ASP A 179 -4.79 21.31 0.81
C ASP A 179 -3.74 20.69 -0.11
N GLN A 180 -3.45 19.41 0.06
CA GLN A 180 -2.55 18.67 -0.81
C GLN A 180 -3.13 18.54 -2.23
N ALA A 181 -4.41 18.17 -2.35
CA ALA A 181 -5.09 18.04 -3.63
C ALA A 181 -5.16 19.37 -4.39
N ASN A 182 -5.45 20.47 -3.72
CA ASN A 182 -5.45 21.81 -4.31
C ASN A 182 -4.09 22.16 -4.95
N ARG A 183 -2.98 21.83 -4.26
CA ARG A 183 -1.63 22.07 -4.78
C ARG A 183 -1.27 21.17 -5.97
N GLU A 184 -1.63 19.89 -5.89
CA GLU A 184 -1.31 18.90 -6.93
C GLU A 184 -2.14 19.12 -8.21
N LEU A 185 -3.40 19.57 -8.06
CA LEU A 185 -4.36 19.75 -9.16
C LEU A 185 -4.49 21.20 -9.65
N ASP A 186 -3.73 22.14 -9.04
CA ASP A 186 -3.83 23.60 -9.28
C ASP A 186 -5.28 24.10 -9.13
N LYS A 187 -5.99 23.64 -8.11
CA LYS A 187 -7.35 24.03 -7.76
C LYS A 187 -7.38 24.91 -6.52
N ARG A 188 -8.54 25.54 -6.26
CA ARG A 188 -8.77 26.44 -5.12
C ARG A 188 -10.08 26.13 -4.43
N ILE A 189 -10.30 24.87 -4.11
CA ILE A 189 -11.47 24.42 -3.35
C ILE A 189 -11.29 24.89 -1.91
N VAL A 190 -12.30 25.56 -1.39
CA VAL A 190 -12.28 26.20 -0.05
C VAL A 190 -12.50 25.17 1.06
N GLY A 191 -13.33 24.13 0.80
CA GLY A 191 -13.66 23.13 1.81
C GLY A 191 -14.75 22.16 1.36
N PHE A 192 -15.38 21.60 2.35
CA PHE A 192 -16.45 20.60 2.20
C PHE A 192 -17.80 21.24 2.59
N ASP A 193 -18.89 20.90 1.92
CA ASP A 193 -20.20 21.28 2.42
C ASP A 193 -20.57 20.47 3.69
N ALA A 194 -21.60 20.90 4.41
CA ALA A 194 -22.00 20.28 5.68
C ALA A 194 -22.44 18.82 5.52
N ALA A 195 -23.04 18.47 4.38
CA ALA A 195 -23.46 17.10 4.10
C ALA A 195 -22.25 16.19 3.85
N VAL A 196 -21.25 16.67 3.11
CA VAL A 196 -19.98 15.97 2.90
C VAL A 196 -19.23 15.78 4.22
N ALA A 197 -19.11 16.82 5.04
CA ALA A 197 -18.43 16.70 6.34
C ALA A 197 -19.08 15.63 7.23
N ALA A 198 -20.43 15.57 7.24
CA ALA A 198 -21.16 14.53 7.95
C ALA A 198 -20.92 13.13 7.36
N ALA A 199 -20.93 12.99 6.04
CA ALA A 199 -20.68 11.72 5.35
C ALA A 199 -19.27 11.20 5.63
N LEU A 200 -18.23 12.05 5.53
CA LEU A 200 -16.84 11.70 5.83
C LEU A 200 -16.68 11.20 7.27
N ALA A 201 -17.33 11.86 8.25
CA ALA A 201 -17.28 11.48 9.65
C ALA A 201 -18.03 10.17 9.96
N ALA A 202 -19.10 9.87 9.21
CA ALA A 202 -19.93 8.69 9.40
C ALA A 202 -19.34 7.43 8.78
N TYR A 203 -18.57 7.53 7.71
CA TYR A 203 -18.02 6.38 6.99
C TYR A 203 -16.92 5.67 7.77
N ASP A 204 -16.82 4.36 7.64
CA ASP A 204 -15.89 3.53 8.43
C ASP A 204 -14.44 3.50 7.92
N TRP A 205 -14.21 3.96 6.70
CA TRP A 205 -12.89 4.04 6.07
C TRP A 205 -12.09 2.73 6.16
N PRO A 206 -12.55 1.62 5.56
CA PRO A 206 -11.82 0.35 5.61
C PRO A 206 -10.39 0.44 5.06
N GLY A 207 -10.14 1.32 4.08
CA GLY A 207 -8.81 1.62 3.56
C GLY A 207 -8.06 2.74 4.31
N ASN A 208 -8.60 3.18 5.47
CA ASN A 208 -8.01 4.19 6.35
C ASN A 208 -7.62 5.50 5.63
N LEU A 209 -6.49 6.10 6.00
CA LEU A 209 -6.02 7.37 5.43
C LEU A 209 -5.75 7.29 3.93
N ARG A 210 -5.34 6.11 3.40
CA ARG A 210 -5.14 5.94 1.96
C ARG A 210 -6.45 6.09 1.19
N GLN A 211 -7.54 5.52 1.69
CA GLN A 211 -8.85 5.64 1.08
C GLN A 211 -9.39 7.07 1.22
N LEU A 212 -9.26 7.68 2.40
CA LEU A 212 -9.67 9.07 2.62
C LEU A 212 -8.92 10.03 1.68
N LYS A 213 -7.60 9.91 1.57
CA LYS A 213 -6.79 10.71 0.63
C LYS A 213 -7.29 10.57 -0.80
N ASN A 214 -7.50 9.34 -1.27
CA ASN A 214 -7.98 9.10 -2.64
C ASN A 214 -9.38 9.67 -2.87
N ALA A 215 -10.29 9.53 -1.92
CA ALA A 215 -11.63 10.08 -2.01
C ALA A 215 -11.62 11.62 -2.09
N VAL A 216 -10.82 12.28 -1.24
CA VAL A 216 -10.67 13.74 -1.26
C VAL A 216 -10.00 14.21 -2.55
N MET A 217 -8.96 13.53 -3.01
CA MET A 217 -8.27 13.86 -4.27
C MET A 217 -9.23 13.77 -5.47
N SER A 218 -9.99 12.66 -5.58
CA SER A 218 -10.99 12.49 -6.64
C SER A 218 -12.10 13.53 -6.56
N ALA A 219 -12.63 13.80 -5.36
CA ALA A 219 -13.65 14.81 -5.16
C ALA A 219 -13.15 16.22 -5.53
N THR A 220 -11.92 16.56 -5.16
CA THR A 220 -11.30 17.83 -5.55
C THR A 220 -11.16 17.94 -7.07
N LEU A 221 -10.79 16.87 -7.77
CA LEU A 221 -10.69 16.84 -9.22
C LEU A 221 -12.05 17.10 -9.88
N LEU A 222 -13.12 16.47 -9.38
CA LEU A 222 -14.48 16.52 -9.94
C LEU A 222 -15.22 17.82 -9.57
N ALA A 223 -14.90 18.44 -8.44
CA ALA A 223 -15.58 19.65 -7.95
C ALA A 223 -15.56 20.77 -8.99
N ALA A 224 -16.74 21.26 -9.34
CA ALA A 224 -16.96 22.39 -10.25
C ALA A 224 -17.11 23.74 -9.55
N GLY A 225 -17.38 23.75 -8.23
CA GLY A 225 -17.57 24.93 -7.40
C GLY A 225 -16.45 25.16 -6.40
N GLU A 226 -16.67 26.08 -5.47
CA GLU A 226 -15.71 26.40 -4.40
C GLU A 226 -15.71 25.36 -3.26
N TYR A 227 -16.78 24.56 -3.15
CA TYR A 227 -16.93 23.53 -2.11
C TYR A 227 -17.15 22.16 -2.75
N ILE A 228 -16.59 21.12 -2.12
CA ILE A 228 -16.89 19.73 -2.45
C ILE A 228 -18.29 19.40 -1.95
N THR A 229 -19.11 18.82 -2.83
CA THR A 229 -20.48 18.38 -2.57
C THR A 229 -20.59 16.85 -2.58
N CYS A 230 -21.69 16.28 -2.09
CA CYS A 230 -21.91 14.83 -2.10
C CYS A 230 -21.87 14.19 -3.50
N ARG A 231 -22.06 14.98 -4.57
CA ARG A 231 -21.97 14.49 -5.95
C ARG A 231 -20.55 14.24 -6.40
N ASP A 232 -19.60 14.90 -5.75
CA ASP A 232 -18.17 14.80 -6.07
C ASP A 232 -17.50 13.63 -5.33
N LEU A 233 -18.15 13.10 -4.28
CA LEU A 233 -17.67 11.98 -3.50
C LEU A 233 -18.06 10.63 -4.11
N PRO A 234 -17.23 9.57 -3.88
CA PRO A 234 -17.64 8.20 -4.21
C PRO A 234 -18.97 7.81 -3.52
N ALA A 235 -19.87 7.14 -4.26
CA ALA A 235 -21.18 6.75 -3.77
C ALA A 235 -21.14 5.92 -2.48
N GLU A 236 -20.10 5.11 -2.30
CA GLU A 236 -19.87 4.32 -1.10
C GLU A 236 -19.74 5.17 0.16
N VAL A 237 -19.16 6.38 0.06
CA VAL A 237 -18.95 7.29 1.19
C VAL A 237 -20.24 8.04 1.54
N THR A 238 -21.06 8.37 0.53
CA THR A 238 -22.30 9.13 0.74
C THR A 238 -23.48 8.26 1.15
N GLY A 239 -23.33 6.92 1.19
CA GLY A 239 -24.41 5.97 1.48
C GLY A 239 -25.48 5.94 0.38
N GLY A 240 -25.21 6.52 -0.79
CA GLY A 240 -26.03 6.32 -1.97
C GLY A 240 -26.05 4.84 -2.35
N PRO A 241 -27.09 4.36 -3.07
CA PRO A 241 -27.01 3.03 -3.66
C PRO A 241 -25.71 3.00 -4.46
N ALA A 242 -24.81 2.10 -4.10
CA ALA A 242 -23.64 1.84 -4.92
C ALA A 242 -24.20 1.59 -6.33
N GLU A 243 -24.00 2.53 -7.27
CA GLU A 243 -24.06 2.12 -8.66
C GLU A 243 -23.09 0.96 -8.73
N PRO A 244 -23.54 -0.25 -9.09
CA PRO A 244 -22.63 -1.34 -9.24
C PRO A 244 -21.58 -0.81 -10.21
N ALA A 245 -20.35 -0.59 -9.70
CA ALA A 245 -19.21 -0.33 -10.56
C ALA A 245 -19.38 -1.41 -11.63
N GLU A 246 -19.59 -1.01 -12.88
CA GLU A 246 -19.67 -1.95 -13.99
C GLU A 246 -18.32 -2.70 -13.94
N ALA A 247 -18.33 -3.79 -13.18
CA ALA A 247 -17.21 -4.73 -13.19
C ALA A 247 -17.05 -5.09 -14.67
N PRO A 248 -15.84 -4.98 -15.23
CA PRO A 248 -15.63 -5.38 -16.61
C PRO A 248 -16.21 -6.80 -16.73
N LEU A 249 -17.25 -6.94 -17.54
CA LEU A 249 -18.00 -8.18 -17.72
C LEU A 249 -16.99 -9.28 -18.08
N SER A 250 -16.61 -10.09 -17.11
CA SER A 250 -15.60 -11.13 -17.28
C SER A 250 -16.30 -12.39 -17.80
N LEU A 251 -16.08 -12.69 -19.06
CA LEU A 251 -16.62 -13.85 -19.81
C LEU A 251 -15.99 -15.19 -19.37
N ARG A 252 -15.78 -15.41 -18.08
CA ARG A 252 -15.11 -16.64 -17.59
C ARG A 252 -16.05 -17.76 -17.14
N ASP A 253 -17.36 -17.50 -17.09
CA ASP A 253 -18.36 -18.50 -16.72
C ASP A 253 -19.34 -18.73 -17.88
N PRO A 254 -19.35 -19.90 -18.53
CA PRO A 254 -20.19 -20.17 -19.71
C PRO A 254 -21.70 -19.99 -19.46
N ALA A 255 -22.17 -20.24 -18.24
CA ALA A 255 -23.60 -20.10 -17.90
C ALA A 255 -23.99 -18.61 -17.75
N SER A 256 -23.07 -17.75 -17.41
CA SER A 256 -23.23 -16.31 -17.26
C SER A 256 -22.95 -15.54 -18.57
N GLU A 257 -22.19 -16.12 -19.48
CA GLU A 257 -21.74 -15.48 -20.71
C GLU A 257 -22.89 -15.23 -21.70
N GLU A 258 -23.78 -16.20 -21.88
CA GLU A 258 -24.95 -16.06 -22.75
C GLU A 258 -25.89 -14.94 -22.26
N GLU A 259 -26.13 -14.89 -20.97
CA GLU A 259 -26.98 -13.85 -20.36
C GLU A 259 -26.39 -12.46 -20.48
N GLN A 260 -25.07 -12.36 -20.32
CA GLN A 260 -24.32 -11.09 -20.50
C GLN A 260 -24.37 -10.60 -21.96
N ILE A 261 -24.24 -11.50 -22.94
CA ILE A 261 -24.36 -11.16 -24.36
C ILE A 261 -25.78 -10.69 -24.69
N ARG A 262 -26.81 -11.36 -24.20
CA ARG A 262 -28.21 -10.94 -24.37
C ARG A 262 -28.49 -9.58 -23.77
N ARG A 263 -27.94 -9.32 -22.57
CA ARG A 263 -28.09 -8.05 -21.86
C ARG A 263 -27.38 -6.91 -22.60
N ALA A 264 -26.15 -7.13 -23.05
CA ALA A 264 -25.41 -6.14 -23.84
C ALA A 264 -26.11 -5.81 -25.20
N LEU A 265 -26.69 -6.80 -25.87
CA LEU A 265 -27.47 -6.58 -27.08
C LEU A 265 -28.75 -5.78 -26.81
N ALA A 266 -29.46 -6.09 -25.72
CA ALA A 266 -30.65 -5.35 -25.31
C ALA A 266 -30.30 -3.88 -25.00
N THR A 267 -29.24 -3.63 -24.25
CA THR A 267 -28.77 -2.29 -23.91
C THR A 267 -28.31 -1.51 -25.14
N ALA A 268 -27.71 -2.20 -26.12
CA ALA A 268 -27.24 -1.61 -27.39
C ALA A 268 -28.37 -1.48 -28.45
N GLY A 269 -29.64 -1.78 -28.11
CA GLY A 269 -30.75 -1.74 -29.06
C GLY A 269 -30.55 -2.63 -30.28
N GLY A 270 -29.89 -3.78 -30.14
CA GLY A 270 -29.58 -4.72 -31.21
C GLY A 270 -28.34 -4.38 -32.03
N ASN A 271 -27.62 -3.27 -31.71
CA ASN A 271 -26.42 -2.88 -32.42
C ASN A 271 -25.21 -3.72 -31.98
N LYS A 272 -24.87 -4.72 -32.79
CA LYS A 272 -23.77 -5.69 -32.51
C LYS A 272 -22.39 -5.05 -32.36
N SER A 273 -22.14 -3.90 -33.01
CA SER A 273 -20.88 -3.16 -32.83
C SER A 273 -20.78 -2.43 -31.48
N GLN A 274 -21.90 -1.90 -31.02
CA GLN A 274 -22.03 -1.25 -29.73
C GLN A 274 -22.00 -2.28 -28.58
N ALA A 275 -22.70 -3.41 -28.76
CA ALA A 275 -22.66 -4.52 -27.82
C ALA A 275 -21.25 -5.11 -27.64
N ALA A 276 -20.45 -5.25 -28.70
CA ALA A 276 -19.06 -5.69 -28.62
C ALA A 276 -18.21 -4.72 -27.80
N LYS A 277 -18.40 -3.41 -27.95
CA LYS A 277 -17.71 -2.38 -27.13
C LYS A 277 -18.11 -2.47 -25.65
N LEU A 278 -19.39 -2.66 -25.34
CA LEU A 278 -19.89 -2.81 -23.98
C LEU A 278 -19.30 -4.06 -23.28
N LEU A 279 -19.11 -5.14 -24.03
CA LEU A 279 -18.51 -6.39 -23.55
C LEU A 279 -16.98 -6.39 -23.55
N GLY A 280 -16.32 -5.34 -24.06
CA GLY A 280 -14.86 -5.27 -24.12
C GLY A 280 -14.22 -6.30 -25.06
N ILE A 281 -14.97 -6.83 -26.06
CA ILE A 281 -14.50 -7.81 -27.03
C ILE A 281 -14.56 -7.25 -28.46
N ASP A 282 -13.78 -7.85 -29.34
CA ASP A 282 -13.84 -7.48 -30.75
C ASP A 282 -15.14 -8.00 -31.42
N ARG A 283 -15.54 -7.32 -32.51
CA ARG A 283 -16.79 -7.63 -33.21
C ARG A 283 -16.84 -9.06 -33.75
N LYS A 284 -15.70 -9.61 -34.17
CA LYS A 284 -15.61 -10.97 -34.71
C LYS A 284 -15.85 -12.02 -33.62
N THR A 285 -15.28 -11.80 -32.45
CA THR A 285 -15.49 -12.62 -31.25
C THR A 285 -16.95 -12.61 -30.83
N LEU A 286 -17.62 -11.44 -30.84
CA LEU A 286 -19.05 -11.37 -30.54
C LEU A 286 -19.89 -12.18 -31.55
N TYR A 287 -19.61 -12.06 -32.85
CA TYR A 287 -20.34 -12.83 -33.87
C TYR A 287 -20.19 -14.36 -33.70
N ASN A 288 -18.97 -14.83 -33.39
CA ASN A 288 -18.73 -16.26 -33.12
C ASN A 288 -19.53 -16.75 -31.89
N LYS A 289 -19.61 -15.89 -30.84
CA LYS A 289 -20.36 -16.23 -29.62
C LYS A 289 -21.86 -16.18 -29.83
N LEU A 290 -22.37 -15.24 -30.60
CA LEU A 290 -23.78 -15.19 -31.01
C LEU A 290 -24.20 -16.48 -31.76
N HIS A 291 -23.34 -16.91 -32.67
CA HIS A 291 -23.58 -18.15 -33.42
C HIS A 291 -23.52 -19.39 -32.51
N LEU A 292 -22.58 -19.41 -31.53
CA LEU A 292 -22.41 -20.50 -30.58
C LEU A 292 -23.64 -20.66 -29.66
N TYR A 293 -24.24 -19.54 -29.23
CA TYR A 293 -25.37 -19.53 -28.32
C TYR A 293 -26.74 -19.40 -29.05
N GLY A 294 -26.77 -19.43 -30.38
CA GLY A 294 -28.01 -19.36 -31.15
C GLY A 294 -28.80 -18.06 -30.97
N ILE A 295 -28.08 -16.94 -30.70
CA ILE A 295 -28.69 -15.61 -30.53
C ILE A 295 -28.60 -14.88 -31.88
N GLU A 296 -29.75 -14.58 -32.49
CA GLU A 296 -29.84 -13.85 -33.79
C GLU A 296 -29.70 -12.32 -33.62
#